data_6f96a8e8584c7c7e2d770363ef151f29
#
_entry.id   6f96a8e8584c7c7e2d770363ef151f29
#
_cell.length_a   1.000
_cell.length_b   1.000
_cell.length_c   1.000
_cell.angle_alpha   90.00
_cell.angle_beta   90.00
_cell.angle_gamma   90.00
#
_symmetry.space_group_name_H-M   'P 1'
#
loop_
_entity.id
_entity.type
_entity.pdbx_description
1 polymer ?
#
loop_
_entity_poly.entity_id
_entity_poly.type
_entity_poly.pdbx_seq_one_letter_code
_entity_poly.pdbx_strand_id
1 'polypeptide(L)'
;EGVNYNPGDPNYDLFKLAMRCSAKRLFPNFSFLDAPYNLQYYKGTPETEISYMGCRTRVMGNFYDPEREITTGRGNLSFTSINLPRLAIRSKGDRDLFFDLLDSKLALVVGQLDERFEIQARKRVYNAPFLMGQGVWLDSEKLAYDDEQREVLKHGTLTVGFIGLAETLVALTGHHH
;
A
#
# COMPACT_ATOMS: atom_id res chain seq x y z
N GLU A 1 -0.64 9.83 -17.98
CA GLU A 1 0.54 10.26 -18.76
C GLU A 1 1.08 11.56 -18.21
N GLY A 2 2.42 11.71 -18.22
CA GLY A 2 3.10 12.85 -17.62
C GLY A 2 2.81 14.17 -18.33
N VAL A 3 1.97 14.94 -17.75
CA VAL A 3 1.67 16.31 -18.13
C VAL A 3 2.28 17.22 -17.09
N ASN A 4 2.87 18.35 -17.53
CA ASN A 4 3.46 19.40 -16.69
C ASN A 4 4.91 19.17 -16.20
N TYR A 5 5.62 18.13 -16.60
CA TYR A 5 7.00 17.94 -16.14
C TYR A 5 8.09 18.19 -17.21
N ASN A 6 7.70 18.49 -18.44
CA ASN A 6 8.65 18.89 -19.48
C ASN A 6 8.68 20.41 -19.67
N PRO A 7 9.82 21.00 -20.09
CA PRO A 7 9.87 22.39 -20.50
C PRO A 7 8.86 22.69 -21.62
N GLY A 8 8.00 23.66 -21.40
CA GLY A 8 6.93 24.03 -22.33
C GLY A 8 5.57 23.46 -22.01
N ASP A 9 5.47 22.48 -21.10
CA ASP A 9 4.19 21.98 -20.64
C ASP A 9 3.43 23.05 -19.83
N PRO A 10 2.09 23.01 -19.84
CA PRO A 10 1.29 23.82 -18.93
C PRO A 10 1.72 23.58 -17.49
N ASN A 11 1.88 24.64 -16.70
CA ASN A 11 2.27 24.56 -15.28
C ASN A 11 3.65 23.93 -14.97
N TYR A 12 4.56 23.87 -15.94
CA TYR A 12 5.93 23.37 -15.70
C TYR A 12 6.64 24.13 -14.59
N ASP A 13 6.42 25.43 -14.47
CA ASP A 13 7.01 26.24 -13.39
C ASP A 13 6.46 25.87 -12.01
N LEU A 14 5.19 25.51 -11.93
CA LEU A 14 4.57 24.99 -10.70
C LEU A 14 5.15 23.63 -10.34
N PHE A 15 5.38 22.77 -11.33
CA PHE A 15 6.07 21.48 -11.12
C PHE A 15 7.49 21.69 -10.55
N LYS A 16 8.27 22.61 -11.13
CA LYS A 16 9.61 22.94 -10.60
C LYS A 16 9.57 23.44 -9.15
N LEU A 17 8.57 24.27 -8.83
CA LEU A 17 8.38 24.73 -7.45
C LEU A 17 8.04 23.58 -6.50
N ALA A 18 7.14 22.70 -6.90
CA ALA A 18 6.79 21.51 -6.13
C ALA A 18 8.00 20.59 -5.90
N MET A 19 8.85 20.39 -6.91
CA MET A 19 10.11 19.65 -6.79
C MET A 19 11.06 20.29 -5.76
N ARG A 20 11.21 21.61 -5.78
CA ARG A 20 12.02 22.34 -4.78
C ARG A 20 11.48 22.20 -3.37
N CYS A 21 10.16 22.23 -3.20
CA CYS A 21 9.51 22.00 -1.91
C CYS A 21 9.77 20.57 -1.42
N SER A 22 9.59 19.59 -2.29
CA SER A 22 9.81 18.20 -1.96
C SER A 22 11.26 17.90 -1.58
N ALA A 23 12.22 18.48 -2.30
CA ALA A 23 13.64 18.36 -1.97
C ALA A 23 14.00 18.92 -0.58
N LYS A 24 13.31 19.97 -0.13
CA LYS A 24 13.56 20.62 1.18
C LYS A 24 12.78 20.02 2.34
N ARG A 25 11.58 19.49 2.07
CA ARG A 25 10.60 19.14 3.10
C ARG A 25 10.10 17.70 3.00
N LEU A 26 10.57 16.91 2.03
CA LEU A 26 10.10 15.55 1.73
C LEU A 26 8.59 15.50 1.38
N PHE A 27 8.01 16.60 0.99
CA PHE A 27 6.61 16.76 0.61
C PHE A 27 6.45 17.93 -0.37
N PRO A 28 5.55 17.83 -1.39
CA PRO A 28 4.65 16.72 -1.70
C PRO A 28 5.35 15.45 -2.21
N ASN A 29 4.69 14.30 -2.08
CA ASN A 29 5.09 13.06 -2.73
C ASN A 29 4.57 13.05 -4.18
N PHE A 30 5.35 12.42 -5.06
CA PHE A 30 5.02 12.27 -6.47
C PHE A 30 4.82 10.80 -6.83
N SER A 31 3.83 10.54 -7.66
CA SER A 31 3.63 9.25 -8.30
C SER A 31 3.96 9.37 -9.78
N PHE A 32 4.78 8.48 -10.29
CA PHE A 32 5.17 8.41 -11.69
C PHE A 32 4.26 7.41 -12.40
N LEU A 33 3.08 7.86 -12.81
CA LEU A 33 2.07 7.00 -13.43
C LEU A 33 2.52 6.44 -14.78
N ASP A 34 3.37 7.16 -15.48
CA ASP A 34 3.97 6.80 -16.77
C ASP A 34 5.26 5.96 -16.66
N ALA A 35 5.71 5.66 -15.44
CA ALA A 35 6.85 4.77 -15.27
C ALA A 35 6.49 3.33 -15.71
N PRO A 36 7.44 2.58 -16.32
CA PRO A 36 7.16 1.23 -16.85
C PRO A 36 6.53 0.28 -15.85
N TYR A 37 6.94 0.35 -14.58
CA TYR A 37 6.39 -0.50 -13.51
C TYR A 37 4.94 -0.16 -13.12
N ASN A 38 4.42 1.00 -13.51
CA ASN A 38 3.02 1.39 -13.37
C ASN A 38 2.26 1.16 -14.67
N LEU A 39 2.82 1.54 -15.82
CA LEU A 39 2.18 1.39 -17.12
C LEU A 39 1.81 -0.05 -17.47
N GLN A 40 2.54 -1.04 -16.97
CA GLN A 40 2.23 -2.45 -17.20
C GLN A 40 0.82 -2.86 -16.71
N TYR A 41 0.25 -2.11 -15.77
CA TYR A 41 -1.10 -2.37 -15.23
C TYR A 41 -2.18 -1.51 -15.87
N TYR A 42 -1.79 -0.45 -16.59
CA TYR A 42 -2.72 0.46 -17.23
C TYR A 42 -3.29 -0.12 -18.51
N LYS A 43 -4.59 -0.26 -18.58
CA LYS A 43 -5.32 -0.84 -19.74
C LYS A 43 -6.01 0.23 -20.61
N GLY A 44 -5.61 1.50 -20.49
CA GLY A 44 -6.14 2.59 -21.30
C GLY A 44 -7.41 3.23 -20.75
N THR A 45 -7.84 2.88 -19.55
CA THR A 45 -9.01 3.47 -18.88
C THR A 45 -8.66 4.03 -17.51
N PRO A 46 -9.30 5.11 -17.05
CA PRO A 46 -9.03 5.70 -15.74
C PRO A 46 -9.17 4.72 -14.57
N GLU A 47 -10.06 3.76 -14.69
CA GLU A 47 -10.32 2.76 -13.65
C GLU A 47 -9.13 1.82 -13.41
N THR A 48 -8.31 1.62 -14.45
CA THR A 48 -7.12 0.76 -14.38
C THR A 48 -5.84 1.53 -14.09
N GLU A 49 -5.91 2.86 -13.96
CA GLU A 49 -4.76 3.66 -13.57
C GLU A 49 -4.36 3.37 -12.13
N ILE A 50 -3.05 3.26 -11.88
CA ILE A 50 -2.54 2.97 -10.54
C ILE A 50 -2.98 4.04 -9.55
N SER A 51 -3.57 3.62 -8.46
CA SER A 51 -3.99 4.46 -7.35
C SER A 51 -3.06 4.26 -6.14
N TYR A 52 -2.86 5.32 -5.37
CA TYR A 52 -2.08 5.26 -4.13
C TYR A 52 -2.95 5.59 -2.95
N MET A 53 -2.87 4.75 -1.91
CA MET A 53 -3.57 4.95 -0.65
C MET A 53 -2.58 5.26 0.47
N GLY A 54 -2.98 6.18 1.35
CA GLY A 54 -2.11 6.64 2.43
C GLY A 54 -0.80 7.17 1.86
N CYS A 55 0.32 6.79 2.47
CA CYS A 55 1.62 7.33 2.07
C CYS A 55 2.18 6.67 0.80
N ARG A 56 2.03 5.36 0.62
CA ARG A 56 2.72 4.62 -0.46
C ARG A 56 2.09 3.27 -0.82
N THR A 57 0.94 2.93 -0.29
CA THR A 57 0.27 1.69 -0.67
C THR A 57 -0.23 1.81 -2.10
N ARG A 58 0.38 1.07 -2.99
CA ARG A 58 0.03 1.04 -4.41
C ARG A 58 -1.09 0.05 -4.64
N VAL A 59 -2.18 0.52 -5.24
CA VAL A 59 -3.32 -0.32 -5.61
C VAL A 59 -3.27 -0.58 -7.10
N MET A 60 -3.24 -1.83 -7.45
CA MET A 60 -3.20 -2.32 -8.83
C MET A 60 -3.92 -3.67 -8.90
N GLY A 61 -4.58 -3.93 -10.02
CA GLY A 61 -5.31 -5.17 -10.21
C GLY A 61 -6.34 -5.47 -9.12
N ASN A 62 -7.04 -6.56 -9.25
CA ASN A 62 -7.94 -7.09 -8.24
C ASN A 62 -7.89 -8.63 -8.27
N PHE A 63 -7.32 -9.23 -7.24
CA PHE A 63 -7.15 -10.68 -7.16
C PHE A 63 -8.49 -11.44 -7.19
N TYR A 64 -9.52 -10.87 -6.57
CA TYR A 64 -10.86 -11.50 -6.49
C TYR A 64 -11.75 -11.20 -7.69
N ASP A 65 -11.37 -10.21 -8.51
CA ASP A 65 -12.12 -9.82 -9.71
C ASP A 65 -11.14 -9.34 -10.79
N PRO A 66 -10.38 -10.26 -11.41
CA PRO A 66 -9.32 -9.90 -12.36
C PRO A 66 -9.83 -9.25 -13.65
N GLU A 67 -11.12 -9.44 -13.97
CA GLU A 67 -11.72 -8.84 -15.15
C GLU A 67 -12.19 -7.40 -14.90
N ARG A 68 -12.41 -7.03 -13.62
CA ARG A 68 -12.82 -5.71 -13.21
C ARG A 68 -11.77 -5.08 -12.28
N GLU A 69 -10.65 -4.73 -12.86
CA GLU A 69 -9.51 -4.16 -12.13
C GLU A 69 -9.72 -2.67 -11.83
N ILE A 70 -10.66 -2.35 -10.95
CA ILE A 70 -10.89 -0.99 -10.48
C ILE A 70 -9.92 -0.71 -9.32
N THR A 71 -9.11 0.33 -9.45
CA THR A 71 -8.09 0.72 -8.46
C THR A 71 -8.59 1.74 -7.44
N THR A 72 -9.71 2.41 -7.70
CA THR A 72 -10.34 3.40 -6.81
C THR A 72 -11.43 2.77 -5.95
N GLY A 73 -11.86 3.47 -4.90
CA GLY A 73 -12.91 2.99 -3.98
C GLY A 73 -12.52 1.77 -3.15
N ARG A 74 -11.25 1.43 -3.09
CA ARG A 74 -10.68 0.34 -2.28
C ARG A 74 -9.78 0.93 -1.20
N GLY A 75 -9.45 0.15 -0.17
CA GLY A 75 -8.68 0.65 0.96
C GLY A 75 -7.66 -0.33 1.52
N ASN A 76 -6.74 0.19 2.32
CA ASN A 76 -5.83 -0.62 3.13
C ASN A 76 -6.52 -0.99 4.43
N LEU A 77 -6.79 -2.27 4.63
CA LEU A 77 -7.57 -2.79 5.76
C LEU A 77 -6.74 -2.85 7.04
N SER A 78 -5.51 -3.28 6.91
CA SER A 78 -4.60 -3.43 8.04
C SER A 78 -3.15 -3.48 7.57
N PHE A 79 -2.24 -3.09 8.46
CA PHE A 79 -0.82 -3.26 8.24
C PHE A 79 -0.12 -3.68 9.53
N THR A 80 1.02 -4.35 9.39
CA THR A 80 1.92 -4.67 10.49
C THR A 80 3.34 -4.47 10.03
N SER A 81 4.16 -3.80 10.85
CA SER A 81 5.57 -3.52 10.52
C SER A 81 6.51 -4.42 11.32
N ILE A 82 7.49 -4.99 10.62
CA ILE A 82 8.56 -5.81 11.20
C ILE A 82 9.69 -4.89 11.63
N ASN A 83 10.18 -5.07 12.86
CA ASN A 83 11.37 -4.40 13.38
C ASN A 83 12.61 -5.16 12.90
N LEU A 84 13.14 -4.76 11.73
CA LEU A 84 14.31 -5.42 11.14
C LEU A 84 15.58 -5.26 11.99
N PRO A 85 15.90 -4.09 12.59
CA PRO A 85 17.08 -3.95 13.46
C PRO A 85 17.12 -4.97 14.60
N ARG A 86 15.96 -5.26 15.19
CA ARG A 86 15.89 -6.28 16.24
C ARG A 86 16.29 -7.67 15.73
N LEU A 87 15.91 -8.01 14.50
CA LEU A 87 16.31 -9.30 13.90
C LEU A 87 17.80 -9.33 13.60
N ALA A 88 18.36 -8.23 13.06
CA ALA A 88 19.78 -8.10 12.76
C ALA A 88 20.65 -8.19 14.04
N ILE A 89 20.25 -7.52 15.11
CA ILE A 89 20.95 -7.61 16.41
C ILE A 89 20.90 -9.05 16.96
N ARG A 90 19.77 -9.72 16.82
CA ARG A 90 19.61 -11.11 17.30
C ARG A 90 20.42 -12.12 16.49
N SER A 91 20.60 -11.87 15.20
CA SER A 91 21.41 -12.73 14.31
C SER A 91 22.90 -12.58 14.56
N LYS A 92 23.36 -11.54 15.27
CA LYS A 92 24.78 -11.30 15.62
C LYS A 92 25.72 -11.33 14.40
N GLY A 93 25.26 -10.83 13.25
CA GLY A 93 26.03 -10.81 12.00
C GLY A 93 25.88 -12.06 11.14
N ASP A 94 25.21 -13.09 11.63
CA ASP A 94 24.86 -14.28 10.84
C ASP A 94 23.67 -13.93 9.91
N ARG A 95 23.96 -13.90 8.59
CA ARG A 95 22.98 -13.53 7.57
C ARG A 95 21.92 -14.61 7.36
N ASP A 96 22.29 -15.86 7.41
CA ASP A 96 21.37 -16.98 7.21
C ASP A 96 20.37 -17.01 8.36
N LEU A 97 20.84 -16.89 9.59
CA LEU A 97 19.98 -16.74 10.77
C LEU A 97 19.08 -15.50 10.70
N PHE A 98 19.59 -14.39 10.13
CA PHE A 98 18.75 -13.18 9.94
C PHE A 98 17.55 -13.47 9.02
N PHE A 99 17.78 -14.14 7.89
CA PHE A 99 16.71 -14.48 6.97
C PHE A 99 15.76 -15.53 7.53
N ASP A 100 16.23 -16.53 8.25
CA ASP A 100 15.37 -17.49 8.96
C ASP A 100 14.46 -16.79 9.98
N LEU A 101 15.00 -15.86 10.74
CA LEU A 101 14.22 -15.03 11.68
C LEU A 101 13.22 -14.14 10.96
N LEU A 102 13.59 -13.58 9.81
CA LEU A 102 12.72 -12.75 8.98
C LEU A 102 11.56 -13.58 8.43
N ASP A 103 11.82 -14.73 7.85
CA ASP A 103 10.79 -15.62 7.30
C ASP A 103 9.80 -16.06 8.38
N SER A 104 10.31 -16.43 9.56
CA SER A 104 9.47 -16.74 10.73
C SER A 104 8.56 -15.56 11.12
N LYS A 105 9.06 -14.33 11.04
CA LYS A 105 8.26 -13.12 11.35
C LYS A 105 7.29 -12.78 10.24
N LEU A 106 7.65 -12.98 8.98
CA LEU A 106 6.75 -12.81 7.85
C LEU A 106 5.54 -13.75 7.96
N ALA A 107 5.78 -15.04 8.23
CA ALA A 107 4.71 -16.00 8.41
C ALA A 107 3.75 -15.61 9.57
N LEU A 108 4.32 -15.15 10.71
CA LEU A 108 3.52 -14.67 11.85
C LEU A 108 2.69 -13.44 11.48
N VAL A 109 3.28 -12.48 10.77
CA VAL A 109 2.59 -11.23 10.37
C VAL A 109 1.48 -11.50 9.38
N VAL A 110 1.71 -12.39 8.41
CA VAL A 110 0.67 -12.81 7.45
C VAL A 110 -0.51 -13.44 8.20
N GLY A 111 -0.27 -14.41 9.08
CA GLY A 111 -1.34 -15.01 9.89
C GLY A 111 -2.10 -14.00 10.74
N GLN A 112 -1.40 -13.01 11.33
CA GLN A 112 -2.05 -11.94 12.09
C GLN A 112 -2.91 -11.03 11.20
N LEU A 113 -2.47 -10.73 9.98
CA LEU A 113 -3.23 -9.92 9.04
C LEU A 113 -4.50 -10.65 8.57
N ASP A 114 -4.41 -11.95 8.33
CA ASP A 114 -5.55 -12.80 7.99
C ASP A 114 -6.58 -12.82 9.13
N GLU A 115 -6.16 -13.00 10.38
CA GLU A 115 -7.04 -12.93 11.54
C GLU A 115 -7.74 -11.57 11.65
N ARG A 116 -7.00 -10.49 11.41
CA ARG A 116 -7.58 -9.14 11.42
C ARG A 116 -8.60 -8.94 10.29
N PHE A 117 -8.33 -9.48 9.12
CA PHE A 117 -9.28 -9.49 8.02
C PHE A 117 -10.57 -10.19 8.42
N GLU A 118 -10.46 -11.40 9.00
CA GLU A 118 -11.63 -12.18 9.45
C GLU A 118 -12.47 -11.43 10.49
N ILE A 119 -11.82 -10.72 11.43
CA ILE A 119 -12.52 -9.90 12.43
C ILE A 119 -13.25 -8.72 11.77
N GLN A 120 -12.62 -8.08 10.79
CA GLN A 120 -13.23 -6.95 10.09
C GLN A 120 -14.35 -7.40 9.16
N ALA A 121 -14.15 -8.48 8.44
CA ALA A 121 -15.09 -9.01 7.46
C ALA A 121 -16.43 -9.43 8.07
N ARG A 122 -16.44 -9.87 9.34
CA ARG A 122 -17.67 -10.22 10.09
C ARG A 122 -18.43 -9.02 10.65
N LYS A 123 -17.85 -7.83 10.59
CA LYS A 123 -18.57 -6.61 11.00
C LYS A 123 -19.69 -6.33 10.02
N ARG A 124 -20.75 -5.73 10.52
CA ARG A 124 -21.93 -5.34 9.73
C ARG A 124 -21.76 -3.95 9.15
N VAL A 125 -22.51 -3.64 8.09
CA VAL A 125 -22.53 -2.31 7.46
C VAL A 125 -22.77 -1.21 8.49
N TYR A 126 -23.65 -1.40 9.45
CA TYR A 126 -23.95 -0.43 10.51
C TYR A 126 -22.76 -0.11 11.43
N ASN A 127 -21.71 -0.93 11.47
CA ASN A 127 -20.49 -0.62 12.23
C ASN A 127 -19.60 0.44 11.53
N ALA A 128 -19.82 0.66 10.22
CA ALA A 128 -19.12 1.65 9.42
C ALA A 128 -20.09 2.34 8.44
N PRO A 129 -21.13 3.03 8.94
CA PRO A 129 -22.26 3.48 8.12
C PRO A 129 -21.86 4.50 7.06
N PHE A 130 -20.86 5.34 7.31
CA PHE A 130 -20.36 6.27 6.30
C PHE A 130 -19.61 5.54 5.19
N LEU A 131 -18.65 4.71 5.56
CA LEU A 131 -17.77 4.04 4.60
C LEU A 131 -18.52 3.01 3.74
N MET A 132 -19.41 2.24 4.36
CA MET A 132 -20.10 1.11 3.74
C MET A 132 -21.54 1.46 3.33
N GLY A 133 -22.21 2.36 4.07
CA GLY A 133 -23.62 2.69 3.82
C GLY A 133 -23.85 3.81 2.80
N GLN A 134 -22.79 4.52 2.36
CA GLN A 134 -22.89 5.64 1.40
C GLN A 134 -22.14 5.39 0.09
N GLY A 135 -21.76 4.15 -0.20
CA GLY A 135 -21.07 3.81 -1.45
C GLY A 135 -19.63 4.36 -1.58
N VAL A 136 -19.00 4.70 -0.45
CA VAL A 136 -17.61 5.20 -0.47
C VAL A 136 -16.62 4.09 -0.77
N TRP A 137 -16.87 2.89 -0.21
CA TRP A 137 -16.12 1.70 -0.57
C TRP A 137 -16.74 1.05 -1.81
N LEU A 138 -15.89 0.57 -2.72
CA LEU A 138 -16.32 -0.09 -3.96
C LEU A 138 -17.36 -1.18 -3.68
N ASP A 139 -18.48 -1.12 -4.38
CA ASP A 139 -19.61 -2.05 -4.28
C ASP A 139 -20.35 -2.06 -2.92
N SER A 140 -20.03 -1.18 -1.99
CA SER A 140 -20.68 -1.15 -0.69
C SER A 140 -22.17 -0.76 -0.76
N GLU A 141 -22.57 -0.09 -1.83
CA GLU A 141 -23.98 0.22 -2.11
C GLU A 141 -24.85 -1.02 -2.39
N LYS A 142 -24.22 -2.17 -2.65
CA LYS A 142 -24.90 -3.46 -2.88
C LYS A 142 -25.24 -4.17 -1.57
N LEU A 143 -24.70 -3.72 -0.44
CA LEU A 143 -24.91 -4.33 0.86
C LEU A 143 -26.12 -3.71 1.58
N ALA A 144 -26.90 -4.56 2.24
CA ALA A 144 -27.92 -4.12 3.19
C ALA A 144 -27.27 -3.70 4.52
N TYR A 145 -28.00 -2.93 5.33
CA TYR A 145 -27.52 -2.36 6.60
C TYR A 145 -27.01 -3.40 7.60
N ASP A 146 -27.61 -4.59 7.59
CA ASP A 146 -27.27 -5.71 8.48
C ASP A 146 -26.35 -6.76 7.83
N ASP A 147 -25.89 -6.54 6.59
CA ASP A 147 -25.00 -7.47 5.92
C ASP A 147 -23.57 -7.41 6.50
N GLU A 148 -22.85 -8.52 6.40
CA GLU A 148 -21.41 -8.55 6.66
C GLU A 148 -20.65 -7.80 5.57
N GLN A 149 -19.53 -7.18 5.96
CA GLN A 149 -18.69 -6.39 5.03
C GLN A 149 -17.76 -7.24 4.17
N ARG A 150 -17.74 -8.54 4.35
CA ARG A 150 -16.80 -9.48 3.69
C ARG A 150 -16.71 -9.30 2.19
N GLU A 151 -17.85 -9.24 1.53
CA GLU A 151 -17.93 -9.22 0.06
C GLU A 151 -17.26 -8.00 -0.57
N VAL A 152 -17.20 -6.90 0.14
CA VAL A 152 -16.54 -5.68 -0.33
C VAL A 152 -15.14 -5.51 0.25
N LEU A 153 -14.91 -5.92 1.50
CA LEU A 153 -13.59 -5.82 2.12
C LEU A 153 -12.55 -6.74 1.50
N LYS A 154 -12.96 -7.89 0.93
CA LYS A 154 -12.03 -8.80 0.24
C LYS A 154 -11.25 -8.13 -0.91
N HIS A 155 -11.75 -7.03 -1.45
CA HIS A 155 -11.06 -6.24 -2.48
C HIS A 155 -10.06 -5.22 -1.90
N GLY A 156 -9.97 -5.11 -0.58
CA GLY A 156 -8.98 -4.27 0.10
C GLY A 156 -7.59 -4.90 0.15
N THR A 157 -6.63 -4.18 0.70
CA THR A 157 -5.25 -4.63 0.83
C THR A 157 -4.88 -4.90 2.29
N LEU A 158 -4.03 -5.92 2.49
CA LEU A 158 -3.31 -6.17 3.74
C LEU A 158 -1.83 -5.90 3.46
N THR A 159 -1.19 -5.15 4.34
CA THR A 159 0.17 -4.68 4.07
C THR A 159 1.15 -5.18 5.13
N VAL A 160 2.20 -5.85 4.68
CA VAL A 160 3.39 -6.11 5.50
C VAL A 160 4.38 -4.98 5.29
N GLY A 161 4.73 -4.28 6.36
CA GLY A 161 5.72 -3.22 6.35
C GLY A 161 6.98 -3.60 7.13
N PHE A 162 7.97 -2.74 7.10
CA PHE A 162 9.15 -2.84 7.94
C PHE A 162 9.68 -1.46 8.32
N ILE A 163 10.52 -1.42 9.37
CA ILE A 163 11.24 -0.22 9.80
C ILE A 163 12.72 -0.54 9.96
N GLY A 164 13.55 0.50 9.88
CA GLY A 164 14.95 0.43 10.30
C GLY A 164 15.86 -0.30 9.33
N LEU A 165 15.68 -0.17 8.01
CA LEU A 165 16.52 -0.84 7.02
C LEU A 165 17.98 -0.39 7.12
N ALA A 166 18.25 0.91 7.29
CA ALA A 166 19.61 1.43 7.41
C ALA A 166 20.33 0.86 8.65
N GLU A 167 19.66 0.87 9.80
CA GLU A 167 20.19 0.31 11.05
C GLU A 167 20.40 -1.20 10.94
N THR A 168 19.56 -1.90 10.20
CA THR A 168 19.69 -3.32 9.90
C THR A 168 20.96 -3.60 9.10
N LEU A 169 21.23 -2.81 8.06
CA LEU A 169 22.44 -2.93 7.25
C LEU A 169 23.68 -2.69 8.10
N VAL A 170 23.68 -1.65 8.94
CA VAL A 170 24.80 -1.40 9.86
C VAL A 170 25.02 -2.58 10.80
N ALA A 171 23.96 -3.15 11.36
CA ALA A 171 24.07 -4.28 12.30
C ALA A 171 24.55 -5.58 11.63
N LEU A 172 24.26 -5.79 10.33
CA LEU A 172 24.65 -6.98 9.60
C LEU A 172 26.00 -6.86 8.87
N THR A 173 26.36 -5.67 8.44
CA THR A 173 27.50 -5.46 7.52
C THR A 173 28.54 -4.44 8.04
N GLY A 174 28.20 -3.68 9.07
CA GLY A 174 29.00 -2.55 9.54
C GLY A 174 28.84 -1.26 8.72
N HIS A 175 28.06 -1.29 7.63
CA HIS A 175 27.89 -0.15 6.73
C HIS A 175 26.39 0.10 6.48
N HIS A 176 26.01 1.37 6.35
CA HIS A 176 24.69 1.72 5.81
C HIS A 176 24.77 1.86 4.28
N HIS A 177 23.62 2.03 3.62
CA HIS A 177 23.49 2.25 2.18
C HIS A 177 24.18 3.54 1.70
#